data_2ec9fde5e22cc568a6968bb41e8a197e
#
_entry.id   2ec9fde5e22cc568a6968bb41e8a197e
#
_cell.length_a   1.000
_cell.length_b   1.000
_cell.length_c   1.000
_cell.angle_alpha   90.00
_cell.angle_beta   90.00
_cell.angle_gamma   90.00
#
_symmetry.space_group_name_H-M   'P 1'
#
loop_
_entity.id
_entity.type
_entity.pdbx_description
1 polymer ?
#
loop_
_entity_poly.entity_id
_entity_poly.type
_entity_poly.pdbx_seq_one_letter_code
_entity_poly.pdbx_strand_id
1 'polypeptide(L)'
;MALFAKVQESDITRAIIERSMKDLLAMTPTDVVIVGGGPSGLVAAKDLASSGVRTVIFEANNYLGGGFWLGGYLFSHLTVRAPAHELLAEVGVPCEEHAPGLYTALAPHCVSKFIAAACDAGAIVIGMTMVDDVCVRQDNRVAGVVIN
;
A
#
# COMPACT_ATOMS: atom_id res chain seq x y z
N MET A 1 36.07 10.08 -14.44
CA MET A 1 34.95 10.69 -13.72
C MET A 1 34.26 9.60 -12.93
N ALA A 2 34.06 9.75 -11.62
CA ALA A 2 33.36 8.71 -10.85
C ALA A 2 31.90 8.70 -11.26
N LEU A 3 31.36 7.50 -11.54
CA LEU A 3 29.97 7.31 -11.97
C LEU A 3 28.99 7.61 -10.85
N PHE A 4 29.40 7.39 -9.60
CA PHE A 4 28.56 7.56 -8.40
C PHE A 4 29.22 8.53 -7.42
N ALA A 5 28.41 9.21 -6.61
CA ALA A 5 28.90 10.02 -5.52
C ALA A 5 29.63 9.15 -4.49
N LYS A 6 30.69 9.70 -3.91
CA LYS A 6 31.41 9.03 -2.80
C LYS A 6 30.65 9.28 -1.52
N VAL A 7 30.09 8.23 -0.94
CA VAL A 7 29.42 8.24 0.37
C VAL A 7 29.96 7.12 1.24
N GLN A 8 29.89 7.29 2.56
CA GLN A 8 30.25 6.24 3.51
C GLN A 8 29.02 5.37 3.80
N GLU A 9 29.21 4.09 4.10
CA GLU A 9 28.15 3.17 4.50
C GLU A 9 27.34 3.68 5.72
N SER A 10 28.05 4.34 6.65
CA SER A 10 27.42 4.98 7.81
C SER A 10 26.44 6.09 7.43
N ASP A 11 26.73 6.85 6.37
CA ASP A 11 25.86 7.94 5.91
C ASP A 11 24.58 7.39 5.28
N ILE A 12 24.70 6.29 4.53
CA ILE A 12 23.55 5.57 3.96
C ILE A 12 22.65 5.06 5.08
N THR A 13 23.23 4.35 6.06
CA THR A 13 22.47 3.83 7.21
C THR A 13 21.77 4.94 7.99
N ARG A 14 22.49 6.04 8.27
CA ARG A 14 21.92 7.18 8.99
C ARG A 14 20.76 7.80 8.23
N ALA A 15 20.90 8.04 6.93
CA ALA A 15 19.85 8.61 6.10
C ALA A 15 18.57 7.76 6.11
N ILE A 16 18.70 6.43 6.06
CA ILE A 16 17.57 5.50 6.14
C ILE A 16 16.89 5.60 7.50
N ILE A 17 17.65 5.56 8.60
CA ILE A 17 17.11 5.62 9.96
C ILE A 17 16.39 6.94 10.20
N GLU A 18 17.04 8.07 9.87
CA GLU A 18 16.48 9.41 10.09
C GLU A 18 15.17 9.59 9.30
N ARG A 19 15.12 9.12 8.05
CA ARG A 19 13.90 9.17 7.24
C ARG A 19 12.81 8.29 7.82
N SER A 20 13.13 7.04 8.18
CA SER A 20 12.15 6.10 8.74
C SER A 20 11.59 6.62 10.07
N MET A 21 12.44 7.18 10.94
CA MET A 21 11.99 7.78 12.19
C MET A 21 11.07 8.98 11.95
N LYS A 22 11.36 9.82 10.96
CA LYS A 22 10.48 10.92 10.58
C LYS A 22 9.10 10.43 10.17
N ASP A 23 9.02 9.37 9.37
CA ASP A 23 7.75 8.81 8.92
C ASP A 23 6.99 8.15 10.08
N LEU A 24 7.67 7.45 10.99
CA LEU A 24 7.09 6.92 12.22
C LEU A 24 6.49 8.01 13.13
N LEU A 25 7.20 9.11 13.31
CA LEU A 25 6.69 10.24 14.09
C LEU A 25 5.50 10.92 13.40
N ALA A 26 5.52 11.03 12.07
CA ALA A 26 4.45 11.67 11.31
C ALA A 26 3.11 10.90 11.38
N MET A 27 3.16 9.57 11.57
CA MET A 27 1.94 8.77 11.72
C MET A 27 1.37 8.75 13.15
N THR A 28 1.99 9.47 14.08
CA THR A 28 1.52 9.54 15.48
C THR A 28 1.09 10.97 15.83
N PRO A 29 -0.21 11.25 15.99
CA PRO A 29 -1.36 10.36 15.85
C PRO A 29 -1.78 10.16 14.38
N THR A 30 -2.41 9.01 14.09
CA THR A 30 -3.09 8.74 12.82
C THR A 30 -4.60 8.63 13.01
N ASP A 31 -5.37 8.83 11.93
CA ASP A 31 -6.83 8.73 11.98
C ASP A 31 -7.32 7.33 11.61
N VAL A 32 -6.64 6.70 10.63
CA VAL A 32 -6.97 5.36 10.15
C VAL A 32 -5.71 4.51 10.02
N VAL A 33 -5.80 3.30 10.55
CA VAL A 33 -4.82 2.23 10.34
C VAL A 33 -5.41 1.19 9.41
N ILE A 34 -4.70 0.89 8.33
CA ILE A 34 -5.03 -0.17 7.39
C ILE A 34 -4.07 -1.34 7.64
N VAL A 35 -4.62 -2.51 7.90
CA VAL A 35 -3.85 -3.73 8.11
C VAL A 35 -3.82 -4.53 6.82
N GLY A 36 -2.64 -4.58 6.21
CA GLY A 36 -2.37 -5.24 4.95
C GLY A 36 -2.44 -4.32 3.73
N GLY A 37 -1.34 -4.29 2.97
CA GLY A 37 -1.18 -3.53 1.73
C GLY A 37 -1.60 -4.28 0.48
N GLY A 38 -2.63 -5.13 0.58
CA GLY A 38 -3.26 -5.78 -0.58
C GLY A 38 -4.10 -4.80 -1.39
N PRO A 39 -4.75 -5.27 -2.50
CA PRO A 39 -5.51 -4.39 -3.38
C PRO A 39 -6.56 -3.55 -2.67
N SER A 40 -7.33 -4.16 -1.77
CA SER A 40 -8.37 -3.46 -1.01
C SER A 40 -7.80 -2.41 -0.06
N GLY A 41 -6.68 -2.74 0.61
CA GLY A 41 -5.97 -1.80 1.49
C GLY A 41 -5.40 -0.61 0.73
N LEU A 42 -4.85 -0.84 -0.47
CA LEU A 42 -4.31 0.21 -1.33
C LEU A 42 -5.40 1.16 -1.86
N VAL A 43 -6.54 0.62 -2.29
CA VAL A 43 -7.69 1.43 -2.72
C VAL A 43 -8.22 2.27 -1.56
N ALA A 44 -8.44 1.64 -0.39
CA ALA A 44 -8.89 2.37 0.80
C ALA A 44 -7.91 3.47 1.22
N ALA A 45 -6.60 3.18 1.17
CA ALA A 45 -5.56 4.16 1.50
C ALA A 45 -5.57 5.35 0.53
N LYS A 46 -5.68 5.09 -0.79
CA LYS A 46 -5.79 6.12 -1.81
C LYS A 46 -6.99 7.05 -1.51
N ASP A 47 -8.15 6.47 -1.29
CA ASP A 47 -9.39 7.25 -1.12
C ASP A 47 -9.40 8.05 0.18
N LEU A 48 -8.98 7.43 1.29
CA LEU A 48 -8.90 8.09 2.60
C LEU A 48 -7.87 9.22 2.59
N ALA A 49 -6.65 8.95 2.12
CA ALA A 49 -5.60 9.94 2.09
C ALA A 49 -5.92 11.10 1.14
N SER A 50 -6.52 10.83 -0.04
CA SER A 50 -7.01 11.86 -0.96
C SER A 50 -8.08 12.75 -0.34
N SER A 51 -8.82 12.24 0.64
CA SER A 51 -9.82 13.00 1.40
C SER A 51 -9.23 13.74 2.61
N GLY A 52 -7.89 13.75 2.77
CA GLY A 52 -7.20 14.43 3.86
C GLY A 52 -7.17 13.65 5.18
N VAL A 53 -7.55 12.38 5.18
CA VAL A 53 -7.49 11.50 6.36
C VAL A 53 -6.06 10.98 6.53
N ARG A 54 -5.47 11.18 7.72
CA ARG A 54 -4.12 10.66 8.02
C ARG A 54 -4.18 9.13 8.09
N THR A 55 -3.63 8.49 7.06
CA THR A 55 -3.76 7.05 6.84
C THR A 55 -2.39 6.39 6.85
N VAL A 56 -2.26 5.30 7.60
CA VAL A 56 -1.09 4.43 7.61
C VAL A 56 -1.48 3.01 7.20
N ILE A 57 -0.64 2.37 6.39
CA ILE A 57 -0.73 0.96 6.04
C ILE A 57 0.40 0.23 6.75
N PHE A 58 0.07 -0.80 7.54
CA PHE A 58 1.03 -1.80 8.00
C PHE A 58 0.94 -3.03 7.11
N GLU A 59 2.08 -3.46 6.55
CA GLU A 59 2.18 -4.64 5.70
C GLU A 59 3.23 -5.59 6.26
N ALA A 60 2.86 -6.85 6.46
CA ALA A 60 3.74 -7.86 7.02
C ALA A 60 4.91 -8.24 6.08
N ASN A 61 4.68 -8.15 4.77
CA ASN A 61 5.71 -8.43 3.77
C ASN A 61 6.56 -7.18 3.48
N ASN A 62 7.67 -7.42 2.78
CA ASN A 62 8.51 -6.34 2.25
C ASN A 62 8.01 -5.76 0.93
N TYR A 63 6.82 -6.14 0.49
CA TYR A 63 6.18 -5.66 -0.74
C TYR A 63 4.67 -5.49 -0.54
N LEU A 64 4.10 -4.55 -1.27
CA LEU A 64 2.66 -4.29 -1.32
C LEU A 64 2.02 -5.03 -2.51
N GLY A 65 0.69 -5.07 -2.55
CA GLY A 65 -0.08 -5.63 -3.65
C GLY A 65 -0.67 -7.00 -3.39
N GLY A 66 -0.20 -7.69 -2.34
CA GLY A 66 -0.76 -8.97 -1.93
C GLY A 66 -0.88 -9.98 -3.07
N GLY A 67 -2.04 -10.62 -3.17
CA GLY A 67 -2.30 -11.65 -4.17
C GLY A 67 -2.37 -11.17 -5.63
N PHE A 68 -2.42 -9.88 -5.89
CA PHE A 68 -2.44 -9.37 -7.28
C PHE A 68 -1.17 -9.69 -8.05
N TRP A 69 -0.03 -9.83 -7.38
CA TRP A 69 1.23 -10.22 -8.02
C TRP A 69 1.19 -11.61 -8.64
N LEU A 70 0.39 -12.49 -8.10
CA LEU A 70 0.33 -13.88 -8.53
C LEU A 70 -0.52 -14.07 -9.79
N GLY A 71 -1.41 -13.13 -10.10
CA GLY A 71 -2.39 -13.28 -11.16
C GLY A 71 -3.24 -14.54 -10.97
N GLY A 72 -3.70 -15.13 -12.06
CA GLY A 72 -4.34 -16.43 -12.06
C GLY A 72 -3.44 -17.50 -12.69
N TYR A 73 -3.44 -18.71 -12.17
CA TYR A 73 -2.75 -19.88 -12.76
C TYR A 73 -1.27 -19.66 -13.08
N LEU A 74 -0.54 -18.90 -12.25
CA LEU A 74 0.88 -18.56 -12.44
C LEU A 74 1.17 -17.66 -13.66
N PHE A 75 0.15 -17.02 -14.23
CA PHE A 75 0.29 -16.05 -15.31
C PHE A 75 0.24 -14.61 -14.76
N SER A 76 0.77 -13.69 -15.55
CA SER A 76 0.86 -12.27 -15.16
C SER A 76 -0.46 -11.49 -15.33
N HIS A 77 -1.55 -12.14 -15.72
CA HIS A 77 -2.86 -11.51 -15.87
C HIS A 77 -3.78 -11.91 -14.71
N LEU A 78 -4.53 -10.94 -14.25
CA LEU A 78 -5.60 -11.14 -13.27
C LEU A 78 -6.96 -10.92 -13.93
N THR A 79 -8.00 -11.40 -13.27
CA THR A 79 -9.38 -11.12 -13.65
C THR A 79 -10.07 -10.28 -12.60
N VAL A 80 -10.90 -9.36 -13.05
CA VAL A 80 -11.81 -8.58 -12.21
C VAL A 80 -13.22 -8.64 -12.77
N ARG A 81 -14.21 -8.56 -11.89
CA ARG A 81 -15.61 -8.49 -12.27
C ARG A 81 -16.13 -7.08 -12.10
N ALA A 82 -17.08 -6.69 -12.95
CA ALA A 82 -17.80 -5.44 -12.76
C ALA A 82 -18.45 -5.39 -11.37
N PRO A 83 -18.44 -4.23 -10.66
CA PRO A 83 -17.90 -2.95 -11.10
C PRO A 83 -16.42 -2.72 -10.77
N ALA A 84 -15.70 -3.70 -10.19
CA ALA A 84 -14.33 -3.51 -9.70
C ALA A 84 -13.31 -3.09 -10.80
N HIS A 85 -13.61 -3.31 -12.08
CA HIS A 85 -12.80 -2.82 -13.19
C HIS A 85 -12.73 -1.28 -13.25
N GLU A 86 -13.74 -0.58 -12.71
CA GLU A 86 -13.78 0.88 -12.65
C GLU A 86 -12.63 1.41 -11.77
N LEU A 87 -12.29 0.72 -10.67
CA LEU A 87 -11.16 1.07 -9.83
C LEU A 87 -9.82 0.98 -10.57
N LEU A 88 -9.68 0.06 -11.51
CA LEU A 88 -8.50 -0.04 -12.37
C LEU A 88 -8.47 1.12 -13.36
N ALA A 89 -9.60 1.48 -13.93
CA ALA A 89 -9.72 2.61 -14.85
C ALA A 89 -9.36 3.95 -14.15
N GLU A 90 -9.80 4.14 -12.91
CA GLU A 90 -9.47 5.33 -12.13
C GLU A 90 -7.96 5.57 -11.98
N VAL A 91 -7.17 4.51 -11.85
CA VAL A 91 -5.71 4.59 -11.74
C VAL A 91 -5.01 4.45 -13.10
N GLY A 92 -5.77 4.43 -14.21
CA GLY A 92 -5.24 4.39 -15.56
C GLY A 92 -4.68 3.03 -15.97
N VAL A 93 -5.25 1.94 -15.46
CA VAL A 93 -4.94 0.57 -15.90
C VAL A 93 -5.93 0.14 -16.98
N PRO A 94 -5.48 -0.20 -18.19
CA PRO A 94 -6.34 -0.73 -19.22
C PRO A 94 -6.86 -2.12 -18.86
N CYS A 95 -8.16 -2.33 -19.07
CA CYS A 95 -8.83 -3.61 -18.92
C CYS A 95 -9.42 -4.06 -20.25
N GLU A 96 -9.39 -5.33 -20.52
CA GLU A 96 -10.03 -5.94 -21.67
C GLU A 96 -11.23 -6.78 -21.20
N GLU A 97 -12.40 -6.54 -21.77
CA GLU A 97 -13.59 -7.33 -21.48
C GLU A 97 -13.53 -8.65 -22.25
N HIS A 98 -13.48 -9.76 -21.50
CA HIS A 98 -13.42 -11.11 -22.06
C HIS A 98 -14.82 -11.72 -22.24
N ALA A 99 -15.73 -11.40 -21.33
CA ALA A 99 -17.13 -11.80 -21.36
C ALA A 99 -17.93 -10.71 -20.61
N PRO A 100 -19.27 -10.65 -20.77
CA PRO A 100 -20.08 -9.62 -20.11
C PRO A 100 -19.79 -9.52 -18.61
N GLY A 101 -19.23 -8.39 -18.19
CA GLY A 101 -18.86 -8.11 -16.81
C GLY A 101 -17.59 -8.81 -16.29
N LEU A 102 -16.86 -9.53 -17.12
CA LEU A 102 -15.58 -10.16 -16.78
C LEU A 102 -14.45 -9.50 -17.57
N TYR A 103 -13.48 -8.93 -16.85
CA TYR A 103 -12.37 -8.19 -17.41
C TYR A 103 -11.03 -8.83 -17.05
N THR A 104 -10.05 -8.65 -17.91
CA THR A 104 -8.66 -9.03 -17.67
C THR A 104 -7.77 -7.80 -17.65
N ALA A 105 -6.72 -7.84 -16.84
CA ALA A 105 -5.71 -6.78 -16.76
C ALA A 105 -4.35 -7.38 -16.40
N LEU A 106 -3.27 -6.63 -16.72
CA LEU A 106 -1.91 -7.03 -16.40
C LEU A 106 -1.63 -6.78 -14.91
N ALA A 107 -1.43 -7.84 -14.13
CA ALA A 107 -1.28 -7.79 -12.69
C ALA A 107 -0.17 -6.84 -12.19
N PRO A 108 1.08 -6.89 -12.71
CA PRO A 108 2.11 -5.94 -12.33
C PRO A 108 1.73 -4.47 -12.58
N HIS A 109 0.99 -4.19 -13.66
CA HIS A 109 0.51 -2.84 -13.95
C HIS A 109 -0.52 -2.39 -12.90
N CYS A 110 -1.50 -3.26 -12.57
CA CYS A 110 -2.49 -2.98 -11.54
C CYS A 110 -1.85 -2.66 -10.20
N VAL A 111 -0.95 -3.54 -9.73
CA VAL A 111 -0.26 -3.38 -8.45
C VAL A 111 0.55 -2.08 -8.41
N SER A 112 1.37 -1.84 -9.42
CA SER A 112 2.22 -0.64 -9.48
C SER A 112 1.40 0.65 -9.44
N LYS A 113 0.27 0.68 -10.14
CA LYS A 113 -0.62 1.85 -10.17
C LYS A 113 -1.33 2.07 -8.85
N PHE A 114 -1.83 1.02 -8.21
CA PHE A 114 -2.46 1.16 -6.89
C PHE A 114 -1.47 1.60 -5.81
N ILE A 115 -0.25 1.05 -5.82
CA ILE A 115 0.81 1.48 -4.90
C ILE A 115 1.13 2.97 -5.11
N ALA A 116 1.39 3.36 -6.37
CA ALA A 116 1.69 4.74 -6.69
C ALA A 116 0.55 5.68 -6.24
N ALA A 117 -0.70 5.34 -6.57
CA ALA A 117 -1.85 6.15 -6.22
C ALA A 117 -2.03 6.33 -4.70
N ALA A 118 -1.81 5.28 -3.90
CA ALA A 118 -1.87 5.37 -2.44
C ALA A 118 -0.75 6.28 -1.88
N CYS A 119 0.48 6.12 -2.38
CA CYS A 119 1.62 6.94 -1.97
C CYS A 119 1.45 8.41 -2.40
N ASP A 120 1.02 8.66 -3.63
CA ASP A 120 0.80 10.00 -4.17
C ASP A 120 -0.32 10.75 -3.41
N ALA A 121 -1.33 10.02 -2.93
CA ALA A 121 -2.36 10.55 -2.05
C ALA A 121 -1.84 10.92 -0.65
N GLY A 122 -0.65 10.48 -0.26
CA GLY A 122 -0.01 10.78 1.02
C GLY A 122 -0.22 9.71 2.10
N ALA A 123 -0.66 8.50 1.76
CA ALA A 123 -0.68 7.40 2.70
C ALA A 123 0.73 7.00 3.12
N ILE A 124 0.96 6.79 4.42
CA ILE A 124 2.22 6.30 4.95
C ILE A 124 2.22 4.77 4.89
N VAL A 125 3.29 4.19 4.37
CA VAL A 125 3.43 2.73 4.26
C VAL A 125 4.58 2.25 5.13
N ILE A 126 4.29 1.30 6.01
CA ILE A 126 5.27 0.63 6.85
C ILE A 126 5.24 -0.87 6.52
N GLY A 127 6.24 -1.31 5.79
CA GLY A 127 6.44 -2.73 5.44
C GLY A 127 7.18 -3.50 6.52
N MET A 128 7.19 -4.83 6.40
CA MET A 128 7.84 -5.76 7.34
C MET A 128 7.33 -5.58 8.79
N THR A 129 6.06 -5.21 8.91
CA THR A 129 5.44 -4.93 10.21
C THR A 129 4.10 -5.66 10.31
N MET A 130 4.03 -6.62 11.21
CA MET A 130 2.81 -7.37 11.47
C MET A 130 1.96 -6.65 12.51
N VAL A 131 0.66 -6.61 12.29
CA VAL A 131 -0.30 -6.19 13.31
C VAL A 131 -0.80 -7.43 14.01
N ASP A 132 -0.52 -7.52 15.30
CA ASP A 132 -0.84 -8.68 16.13
C ASP A 132 -2.19 -8.53 16.82
N ASP A 133 -2.55 -7.30 17.21
CA ASP A 133 -3.77 -7.07 17.99
C ASP A 133 -4.27 -5.63 17.85
N VAL A 134 -5.46 -5.39 18.35
CA VAL A 134 -6.12 -4.09 18.39
C VAL A 134 -6.15 -3.58 19.82
N CYS A 135 -5.65 -2.36 20.05
CA CYS A 135 -5.74 -1.70 21.34
C CYS A 135 -7.16 -1.13 21.53
N VAL A 136 -7.88 -1.67 22.50
CA VAL A 136 -9.24 -1.22 22.83
C VAL A 136 -9.24 -0.55 24.21
N ARG A 137 -9.82 0.65 24.31
CA ARG A 137 -9.99 1.36 25.58
C ARG A 137 -11.15 0.79 26.39
N GLN A 138 -11.27 1.21 27.65
CA GLN A 138 -12.33 0.77 28.56
C GLN A 138 -13.75 1.14 28.07
N ASP A 139 -13.87 2.16 27.22
CA ASP A 139 -15.11 2.59 26.57
C ASP A 139 -15.42 1.83 25.26
N ASN A 140 -14.74 0.71 25.01
CA ASN A 140 -14.83 -0.13 23.80
C ASN A 140 -14.42 0.58 22.50
N ARG A 141 -13.68 1.68 22.55
CA ARG A 141 -13.16 2.35 21.37
C ARG A 141 -11.78 1.84 21.00
N VAL A 142 -11.58 1.60 19.70
CA VAL A 142 -10.25 1.32 19.15
C VAL A 142 -9.37 2.56 19.32
N ALA A 143 -8.20 2.37 19.92
CA ALA A 143 -7.24 3.44 20.20
C ALA A 143 -5.92 3.28 19.43
N GLY A 144 -5.72 2.14 18.78
CA GLY A 144 -4.51 1.84 18.04
C GLY A 144 -4.41 0.35 17.74
N VAL A 145 -3.22 -0.05 17.30
CA VAL A 145 -2.86 -1.45 17.03
C VAL A 145 -1.56 -1.80 17.72
N VAL A 146 -1.36 -3.08 17.99
CA VAL A 146 -0.10 -3.64 18.45
C VAL A 146 0.66 -4.16 17.23
N ILE A 147 1.89 -3.74 17.06
CA ILE A 147 2.74 -4.13 15.93
C ILE A 147 3.96 -4.90 16.40
N ASN A 148 4.44 -5.79 15.53
CA ASN A 148 5.64 -6.61 15.74
C ASN A 148 6.53 -6.59 14.48
#